data_c71cfc49584a2ceb9f16d2161c5927d1
#
_entry.id   c71cfc49584a2ceb9f16d2161c5927d1
#
_cell.length_a   1.000
_cell.length_b   1.000
_cell.length_c   1.000
_cell.angle_alpha   90.00
_cell.angle_beta   90.00
_cell.angle_gamma   90.00
#
_symmetry.space_group_name_H-M   'P 1'
#
loop_
_entity.id
_entity.type
_entity.pdbx_description
1 polymer ?
#
loop_
_entity_poly.entity_id
_entity_poly.type
_entity_poly.pdbx_seq_one_letter_code
_entity_poly.pdbx_strand_id
1 'polypeptide(L)'
;VLDPSAASADIRTGDTLRLAGISEATSVDGQQLADIRLSDRNRAVFAYRTTFSPDDIRRAHRADIPFTVDIDLVESVRKKMAGNTYYITTATRYDMNDQIFNSRRFVPVTVDAVDPGTAYYPIRLTLTDDRGKQFRLYMSAGSTMTMPRKFSSMFSLTDPHAKYPAITDANWALIIDGRVAQGMTRDECRLALGTPANIDRQTGYSVLREIWTYDGGRFLVFDDGILESFRQ
;
A
#
# COMPACT_ATOMS: atom_id res chain seq x y z
N VAL A 1 21.77 20.95 -0.63
CA VAL A 1 23.09 21.11 -1.33
C VAL A 1 24.10 20.34 -0.52
N LEU A 2 24.68 19.26 -1.11
CA LEU A 2 25.75 18.50 -0.48
C LEU A 2 26.97 19.43 -0.37
N ASP A 3 27.72 19.37 0.73
CA ASP A 3 28.97 20.09 0.89
C ASP A 3 29.93 19.66 -0.24
N PRO A 4 30.36 20.59 -1.12
CA PRO A 4 31.22 20.26 -2.24
C PRO A 4 32.63 19.82 -1.82
N SER A 5 32.99 19.93 -0.54
CA SER A 5 34.29 19.43 -0.01
C SER A 5 34.23 17.94 0.34
N ALA A 6 33.07 17.34 0.48
CA ALA A 6 32.93 15.90 0.50
C ALA A 6 33.08 15.43 -0.95
N ALA A 7 34.25 14.92 -1.32
CA ALA A 7 34.44 14.15 -2.55
C ALA A 7 33.21 13.29 -2.73
N SER A 8 32.59 13.28 -3.91
CA SER A 8 31.37 12.57 -4.25
C SER A 8 31.48 11.11 -3.80
N ALA A 9 31.20 10.89 -2.54
CA ALA A 9 31.04 9.55 -2.03
C ALA A 9 29.77 9.03 -2.68
N ASP A 10 29.90 8.05 -3.53
CA ASP A 10 28.83 7.43 -4.28
C ASP A 10 27.87 6.75 -3.32
N ILE A 11 26.88 7.48 -2.77
CA ILE A 11 25.76 6.87 -2.09
C ILE A 11 24.94 6.15 -3.14
N ARG A 12 24.81 4.85 -2.99
CA ARG A 12 24.04 3.99 -3.92
C ARG A 12 22.75 3.53 -3.27
N THR A 13 21.78 3.23 -4.09
CA THR A 13 20.55 2.58 -3.64
C THR A 13 20.88 1.28 -2.91
N GLY A 14 20.41 1.15 -1.66
CA GLY A 14 20.69 0.00 -0.79
C GLY A 14 21.77 0.27 0.24
N ASP A 15 22.50 1.39 0.18
CA ASP A 15 23.43 1.77 1.23
C ASP A 15 22.68 2.14 2.52
N THR A 16 23.24 1.73 3.65
CA THR A 16 22.73 2.07 4.97
C THR A 16 23.52 3.23 5.57
N LEU A 17 22.80 4.28 5.94
CA LEU A 17 23.35 5.44 6.61
C LEU A 17 22.91 5.47 8.08
N ARG A 18 23.74 5.99 8.95
CA ARG A 18 23.43 6.22 10.37
C ARG A 18 23.31 7.70 10.65
N LEU A 19 22.34 8.08 11.47
CA LEU A 19 22.26 9.43 11.99
C LEU A 19 23.50 9.72 12.84
N ALA A 20 24.32 10.68 12.40
CA ALA A 20 25.53 11.10 13.10
C ALA A 20 25.29 12.35 13.97
N GLY A 21 24.21 13.09 13.71
CA GLY A 21 23.81 14.26 14.51
C GLY A 21 22.99 15.26 13.72
N ILE A 22 22.60 16.33 14.43
CA ILE A 22 21.89 17.48 13.85
C ILE A 22 22.72 18.71 14.20
N SER A 23 23.02 19.57 13.23
CA SER A 23 23.68 20.85 13.43
C SER A 23 22.83 22.00 12.91
N GLU A 24 23.04 23.17 13.47
CA GLU A 24 22.40 24.41 13.02
C GLU A 24 23.04 24.90 11.73
N ALA A 25 22.22 25.43 10.86
CA ALA A 25 22.66 26.10 9.64
C ALA A 25 21.80 27.36 9.45
N THR A 26 22.37 28.34 8.78
CA THR A 26 21.64 29.58 8.44
C THR A 26 21.53 29.65 6.93
N SER A 27 20.34 29.89 6.42
CA SER A 27 20.10 30.13 5.00
C SER A 27 20.60 31.53 4.58
N VAL A 28 20.67 31.78 3.30
CA VAL A 28 21.13 33.07 2.76
C VAL A 28 20.23 34.25 3.20
N ASP A 29 18.95 33.97 3.44
CA ASP A 29 17.94 34.93 3.92
C ASP A 29 17.83 35.00 5.46
N GLY A 30 18.75 34.36 6.18
CA GLY A 30 18.87 34.43 7.63
C GLY A 30 17.99 33.45 8.40
N GLN A 31 17.29 32.52 7.73
CA GLN A 31 16.49 31.50 8.44
C GLN A 31 17.37 30.47 9.12
N GLN A 32 16.97 30.07 10.33
CA GLN A 32 17.58 28.96 11.07
C GLN A 32 17.09 27.64 10.49
N LEU A 33 17.99 26.84 9.95
CA LEU A 33 17.74 25.54 9.36
C LEU A 33 18.54 24.46 10.08
N ALA A 34 18.16 23.21 9.90
CA ALA A 34 18.91 22.08 10.43
C ALA A 34 19.60 21.31 9.30
N ASP A 35 20.87 20.98 9.53
CA ASP A 35 21.60 20.00 8.75
C ASP A 35 21.59 18.67 9.49
N ILE A 36 20.96 17.65 8.88
CA ILE A 36 20.99 16.28 9.37
C ILE A 36 22.26 15.63 8.84
N ARG A 37 23.12 15.22 9.74
CA ARG A 37 24.38 14.54 9.42
C ARG A 37 24.16 13.04 9.42
N LEU A 38 24.49 12.41 8.33
CA LEU A 38 24.41 10.97 8.11
C LEU A 38 25.82 10.43 7.86
N SER A 39 26.16 9.27 8.40
CA SER A 39 27.42 8.61 8.13
C SER A 39 27.21 7.23 7.51
N ASP A 40 28.04 6.88 6.55
CA ASP A 40 28.11 5.54 6.01
C ASP A 40 28.96 4.60 6.89
N ARG A 41 29.08 3.34 6.45
CA ARG A 41 29.95 2.34 7.12
C ARG A 41 31.43 2.69 7.14
N ASN A 42 31.90 3.53 6.21
CA ASN A 42 33.28 3.99 6.09
C ASN A 42 33.54 5.28 6.90
N ARG A 43 32.53 5.73 7.65
CA ARG A 43 32.54 7.00 8.42
C ARG A 43 32.59 8.28 7.56
N ALA A 44 32.29 8.17 6.26
CA ALA A 44 32.06 9.35 5.44
C ALA A 44 30.76 10.02 5.91
N VAL A 45 30.80 11.35 6.09
CA VAL A 45 29.66 12.12 6.62
C VAL A 45 29.02 12.91 5.50
N PHE A 46 27.70 12.78 5.39
CA PHE A 46 26.86 13.51 4.46
C PHE A 46 25.94 14.42 5.24
N ALA A 47 25.75 15.65 4.79
CA ALA A 47 24.80 16.58 5.39
C ALA A 47 23.61 16.78 4.47
N TYR A 48 22.41 16.56 5.00
CA TYR A 48 21.15 16.90 4.33
C TYR A 48 20.57 18.14 5.00
N ARG A 49 20.48 19.25 4.25
CA ARG A 49 19.86 20.48 4.72
C ARG A 49 18.35 20.37 4.62
N THR A 50 17.69 20.51 5.77
CA THR A 50 16.23 20.51 5.86
C THR A 50 15.69 21.92 5.64
N THR A 51 14.35 22.05 5.51
CA THR A 51 13.63 23.32 5.56
C THR A 51 13.12 23.65 6.97
N PHE A 52 13.44 22.82 7.97
CA PHE A 52 12.99 22.95 9.34
C PHE A 52 14.12 23.45 10.23
N SER A 53 13.77 24.13 11.32
CA SER A 53 14.74 24.49 12.36
C SER A 53 15.14 23.25 13.18
N PRO A 54 16.30 23.28 13.88
CA PRO A 54 16.69 22.20 14.79
C PRO A 54 15.64 21.93 15.87
N ASP A 55 14.97 22.97 16.38
CA ASP A 55 13.95 22.85 17.40
C ASP A 55 12.66 22.21 16.87
N ASP A 56 12.30 22.44 15.61
CA ASP A 56 11.17 21.77 14.98
C ASP A 56 11.42 20.28 14.87
N ILE A 57 12.64 19.87 14.47
CA ILE A 57 13.00 18.46 14.38
C ILE A 57 13.04 17.81 15.76
N ARG A 58 13.60 18.48 16.77
CA ARG A 58 13.62 17.97 18.16
C ARG A 58 12.20 17.78 18.71
N ARG A 59 11.29 18.73 18.46
CA ARG A 59 9.89 18.63 18.88
C ARG A 59 9.11 17.54 18.16
N ALA A 60 9.34 17.39 16.86
CA ALA A 60 8.68 16.37 16.04
C ALA A 60 9.23 14.96 16.30
N HIS A 61 10.43 14.83 16.90
CA HIS A 61 11.18 13.57 17.04
C HIS A 61 11.32 12.80 15.73
N ARG A 62 11.20 13.48 14.60
CA ARG A 62 11.20 12.90 13.25
C ARG A 62 11.67 13.92 12.23
N ALA A 63 12.43 13.45 11.26
CA ALA A 63 12.72 14.19 10.04
C ALA A 63 12.63 13.24 8.84
N ASP A 64 11.88 13.65 7.83
CA ASP A 64 11.80 12.91 6.58
C ASP A 64 12.99 13.33 5.70
N ILE A 65 13.86 12.40 5.41
CA ILE A 65 15.02 12.59 4.50
C ILE A 65 14.59 12.00 3.14
N PRO A 66 14.53 12.80 2.08
CA PRO A 66 14.12 12.32 0.76
C PRO A 66 14.94 11.11 0.31
N PHE A 67 14.29 10.19 -0.39
CA PHE A 67 14.89 8.99 -0.98
C PHE A 67 15.47 7.99 0.03
N THR A 68 15.13 8.11 1.32
CA THR A 68 15.54 7.17 2.37
C THR A 68 14.37 6.38 2.93
N VAL A 69 14.70 5.25 3.54
CA VAL A 69 13.76 4.42 4.30
C VAL A 69 14.30 4.29 5.73
N ASP A 70 13.46 4.58 6.71
CA ASP A 70 13.78 4.40 8.13
C ASP A 70 13.81 2.90 8.46
N ILE A 71 15.01 2.40 8.79
CA ILE A 71 15.22 0.98 9.09
C ILE A 71 14.60 0.58 10.44
N ASP A 72 14.58 1.45 11.44
CA ASP A 72 13.96 1.15 12.75
C ASP A 72 12.46 0.97 12.59
N LEU A 73 11.83 1.75 11.70
CA LEU A 73 10.45 1.57 11.33
C LEU A 73 10.22 0.19 10.67
N VAL A 74 11.06 -0.20 9.70
CA VAL A 74 10.97 -1.52 9.06
C VAL A 74 11.09 -2.64 10.09
N GLU A 75 12.07 -2.54 11.01
CA GLU A 75 12.26 -3.51 12.08
C GLU A 75 11.04 -3.59 13.02
N SER A 76 10.43 -2.45 13.34
CA SER A 76 9.23 -2.41 14.17
C SER A 76 8.04 -3.12 13.51
N VAL A 77 7.89 -2.97 12.20
CA VAL A 77 6.87 -3.65 11.40
C VAL A 77 7.21 -5.13 11.27
N ARG A 78 8.47 -5.49 11.04
CA ARG A 78 8.93 -6.88 10.99
C ARG A 78 8.56 -7.66 12.25
N LYS A 79 8.84 -7.10 13.41
CA LYS A 79 8.50 -7.71 14.71
C LYS A 79 7.01 -7.95 14.89
N LYS A 80 6.16 -7.12 14.26
CA LYS A 80 4.69 -7.20 14.37
C LYS A 80 4.05 -8.12 13.34
N MET A 81 4.64 -8.24 12.16
CA MET A 81 3.98 -8.85 11.02
C MET A 81 4.62 -10.15 10.55
N ALA A 82 5.93 -10.33 10.68
CA ALA A 82 6.61 -11.51 10.17
C ALA A 82 6.08 -12.80 10.84
N GLY A 83 5.81 -13.82 10.04
CA GLY A 83 5.23 -15.09 10.47
C GLY A 83 3.72 -15.08 10.73
N ASN A 84 3.07 -13.92 10.71
CA ASN A 84 1.62 -13.83 10.91
C ASN A 84 0.85 -14.03 9.61
N THR A 85 -0.37 -14.55 9.76
CA THR A 85 -1.31 -14.74 8.64
C THR A 85 -2.41 -13.69 8.71
N TYR A 86 -2.73 -13.10 7.56
CA TYR A 86 -3.78 -12.10 7.37
C TYR A 86 -4.63 -12.46 6.15
N TYR A 87 -5.83 -11.90 6.02
CA TYR A 87 -6.63 -12.02 4.80
C TYR A 87 -6.37 -10.81 3.90
N ILE A 88 -5.88 -11.05 2.69
CA ILE A 88 -5.58 -9.98 1.75
C ILE A 88 -6.86 -9.42 1.10
N THR A 89 -7.02 -8.09 1.09
CA THR A 89 -8.19 -7.41 0.54
C THR A 89 -7.94 -6.76 -0.83
N THR A 90 -6.68 -6.56 -1.20
CA THR A 90 -6.29 -6.02 -2.51
C THR A 90 -6.05 -7.12 -3.55
N ALA A 91 -6.49 -6.90 -4.79
CA ALA A 91 -6.18 -7.78 -5.91
C ALA A 91 -4.78 -7.55 -6.50
N THR A 92 -4.33 -6.29 -6.48
CA THR A 92 -3.06 -5.88 -7.10
C THR A 92 -1.89 -6.32 -6.25
N ARG A 93 -0.98 -7.07 -6.87
CA ARG A 93 0.24 -7.64 -6.26
C ARG A 93 1.43 -7.41 -7.18
N TYR A 94 2.62 -7.69 -6.67
CA TYR A 94 3.87 -7.70 -7.43
C TYR A 94 4.47 -9.10 -7.38
N ASP A 95 4.94 -9.59 -8.51
CA ASP A 95 5.71 -10.84 -8.54
C ASP A 95 7.12 -10.64 -7.95
N MET A 96 7.94 -11.69 -7.95
CA MET A 96 9.29 -11.62 -7.40
C MET A 96 10.26 -10.79 -8.26
N ASN A 97 9.83 -10.35 -9.45
CA ASN A 97 10.54 -9.41 -10.34
C ASN A 97 9.91 -8.00 -10.31
N ASP A 98 9.03 -7.73 -9.32
CA ASP A 98 8.31 -6.47 -9.13
C ASP A 98 7.38 -6.08 -10.31
N GLN A 99 6.93 -7.08 -11.11
CA GLN A 99 5.92 -6.88 -12.13
C GLN A 99 4.51 -6.95 -11.51
N ILE A 100 3.66 -5.99 -11.88
CA ILE A 100 2.29 -5.90 -11.36
C ILE A 100 1.41 -7.00 -11.98
N PHE A 101 0.64 -7.68 -11.14
CA PHE A 101 -0.41 -8.60 -11.58
C PHE A 101 -1.61 -8.57 -10.62
N ASN A 102 -2.77 -8.98 -11.09
CA ASN A 102 -3.95 -9.15 -10.27
C ASN A 102 -4.11 -10.62 -9.85
N SER A 103 -4.60 -10.82 -8.63
CA SER A 103 -4.83 -12.15 -8.05
C SER A 103 -6.03 -12.13 -7.12
N ARG A 104 -6.32 -13.31 -6.54
CA ARG A 104 -7.45 -13.53 -5.63
C ARG A 104 -7.40 -12.59 -4.41
N ARG A 105 -8.58 -12.18 -3.95
CA ARG A 105 -8.77 -11.40 -2.72
C ARG A 105 -9.40 -12.26 -1.64
N PHE A 106 -9.41 -11.77 -0.42
CA PHE A 106 -10.06 -12.39 0.73
C PHE A 106 -9.54 -13.80 1.05
N VAL A 107 -8.33 -14.11 0.64
CA VAL A 107 -7.64 -15.36 0.95
C VAL A 107 -6.57 -15.14 2.01
N PRO A 108 -6.27 -16.16 2.86
CA PRO A 108 -5.19 -16.06 3.83
C PRO A 108 -3.84 -15.96 3.12
N VAL A 109 -2.97 -15.11 3.66
CA VAL A 109 -1.59 -14.92 3.23
C VAL A 109 -0.68 -14.83 4.44
N THR A 110 0.45 -15.51 4.41
CA THR A 110 1.45 -15.45 5.49
C THR A 110 2.56 -14.49 5.10
N VAL A 111 2.99 -13.67 6.04
CA VAL A 111 4.11 -12.73 5.84
C VAL A 111 5.42 -13.47 6.09
N ASP A 112 6.14 -13.78 5.01
CA ASP A 112 7.42 -14.50 5.09
C ASP A 112 8.57 -13.57 5.49
N ALA A 113 8.59 -12.35 4.92
CA ALA A 113 9.62 -11.35 5.20
C ALA A 113 9.08 -9.92 5.15
N VAL A 114 9.75 -9.04 5.89
CA VAL A 114 9.53 -7.60 5.89
C VAL A 114 10.86 -6.92 5.68
N ASP A 115 10.99 -6.20 4.58
CA ASP A 115 12.23 -5.56 4.12
C ASP A 115 12.01 -4.06 3.83
N PRO A 116 13.09 -3.27 3.73
CA PRO A 116 13.00 -1.93 3.20
C PRO A 116 12.41 -1.93 1.79
N GLY A 117 11.42 -1.06 1.57
CA GLY A 117 10.76 -0.86 0.30
C GLY A 117 11.33 0.32 -0.48
N THR A 118 10.45 1.23 -0.88
CA THR A 118 10.81 2.47 -1.58
C THR A 118 10.58 3.67 -0.65
N ALA A 119 11.11 4.84 -1.02
CA ALA A 119 10.85 6.07 -0.26
C ALA A 119 9.34 6.40 -0.15
N TYR A 120 8.53 5.98 -1.14
CA TYR A 120 7.08 6.18 -1.17
C TYR A 120 6.31 5.13 -0.35
N TYR A 121 6.75 3.87 -0.41
CA TYR A 121 6.19 2.74 0.32
C TYR A 121 7.33 2.06 1.06
N PRO A 122 7.69 2.54 2.26
CA PRO A 122 8.91 2.14 2.94
C PRO A 122 8.93 0.70 3.41
N ILE A 123 7.80 0.01 3.41
CA ILE A 123 7.70 -1.38 3.82
C ILE A 123 7.43 -2.26 2.61
N ARG A 124 8.35 -3.18 2.32
CA ARG A 124 8.16 -4.26 1.34
C ARG A 124 7.87 -5.56 2.10
N LEU A 125 6.73 -6.15 1.80
CA LEU A 125 6.34 -7.44 2.33
C LEU A 125 6.56 -8.51 1.28
N THR A 126 7.16 -9.64 1.65
CA THR A 126 7.12 -10.90 0.89
C THR A 126 6.10 -11.79 1.57
N LEU A 127 5.15 -12.31 0.79
CA LEU A 127 4.03 -13.10 1.30
C LEU A 127 3.86 -14.37 0.49
N THR A 128 3.33 -15.41 1.16
CA THR A 128 2.89 -16.64 0.52
C THR A 128 1.38 -16.81 0.69
N ASP A 129 0.67 -17.08 -0.40
CA ASP A 129 -0.78 -17.34 -0.35
C ASP A 129 -1.10 -18.80 0.01
N ASP A 130 -2.41 -19.10 0.17
CA ASP A 130 -2.95 -20.44 0.50
C ASP A 130 -2.65 -21.52 -0.54
N ARG A 131 -2.14 -21.15 -1.73
CA ARG A 131 -1.68 -22.04 -2.79
C ARG A 131 -0.16 -22.17 -2.86
N GLY A 132 0.56 -21.57 -1.90
CA GLY A 132 2.03 -21.59 -1.87
C GLY A 132 2.69 -20.63 -2.85
N LYS A 133 1.95 -19.74 -3.50
CA LYS A 133 2.53 -18.76 -4.42
C LYS A 133 3.07 -17.56 -3.67
N GLN A 134 4.35 -17.26 -3.88
CA GLN A 134 5.00 -16.07 -3.34
C GLN A 134 4.74 -14.83 -4.19
N PHE A 135 4.63 -13.69 -3.52
CA PHE A 135 4.45 -12.38 -4.14
C PHE A 135 4.89 -11.28 -3.18
N ARG A 136 4.98 -10.05 -3.69
CA ARG A 136 5.34 -8.86 -2.92
C ARG A 136 4.18 -7.88 -2.82
N LEU A 137 4.17 -7.13 -1.71
CA LEU A 137 3.37 -5.93 -1.53
C LEU A 137 4.25 -4.81 -0.99
N TYR A 138 3.90 -3.59 -1.34
CA TYR A 138 4.52 -2.37 -0.84
C TYR A 138 3.51 -1.60 -0.02
N MET A 139 3.85 -1.29 1.23
CA MET A 139 2.96 -0.69 2.21
C MET A 139 3.52 0.64 2.71
N SER A 140 2.64 1.63 2.91
CA SER A 140 2.99 2.86 3.61
C SER A 140 3.06 2.64 5.12
N ALA A 141 3.93 3.42 5.77
CA ALA A 141 4.20 3.30 7.20
C ALA A 141 3.45 4.32 8.06
N GLY A 142 2.71 5.23 7.45
CA GLY A 142 2.02 6.31 8.17
C GLY A 142 0.62 5.94 8.66
N SER A 143 0.17 6.63 9.69
CA SER A 143 -1.17 6.50 10.28
C SER A 143 -2.18 7.51 9.72
N THR A 144 -1.78 8.41 8.81
CA THR A 144 -2.69 9.42 8.25
C THR A 144 -3.76 8.77 7.38
N MET A 145 -5.01 9.19 7.51
CA MET A 145 -6.16 8.59 6.81
C MET A 145 -6.04 8.66 5.28
N THR A 146 -5.24 9.56 4.75
CA THR A 146 -5.07 9.83 3.32
C THR A 146 -3.97 9.01 2.64
N MET A 147 -3.12 8.29 3.41
CA MET A 147 -2.05 7.49 2.81
C MET A 147 -2.60 6.24 2.10
N PRO A 148 -2.28 6.04 0.81
CA PRO A 148 -2.62 4.81 0.12
C PRO A 148 -1.81 3.62 0.67
N ARG A 149 -2.29 2.40 0.44
CA ARG A 149 -1.62 1.14 0.82
C ARG A 149 -1.24 1.03 2.30
N LYS A 150 -2.11 1.52 3.19
CA LYS A 150 -1.98 1.26 4.63
C LYS A 150 -2.46 -0.16 4.95
N PHE A 151 -2.05 -0.71 6.11
CA PHE A 151 -2.42 -2.05 6.56
C PHE A 151 -3.93 -2.32 6.43
N SER A 152 -4.77 -1.43 6.96
CA SER A 152 -6.24 -1.60 6.96
C SER A 152 -6.90 -1.56 5.58
N SER A 153 -6.23 -1.04 4.56
CA SER A 153 -6.72 -1.07 3.17
C SER A 153 -6.25 -2.30 2.39
N MET A 154 -5.27 -3.04 2.91
CA MET A 154 -4.65 -4.17 2.23
C MET A 154 -4.95 -5.51 2.90
N PHE A 155 -5.26 -5.50 4.22
CA PHE A 155 -5.46 -6.70 5.02
C PHE A 155 -6.66 -6.61 5.93
N SER A 156 -7.24 -7.77 6.23
CA SER A 156 -8.16 -8.01 7.34
C SER A 156 -7.52 -8.99 8.34
N LEU A 157 -7.76 -8.76 9.62
CA LEU A 157 -7.30 -9.64 10.71
C LEU A 157 -8.17 -10.91 10.83
N THR A 158 -9.42 -10.84 10.38
CA THR A 158 -10.40 -11.92 10.43
C THR A 158 -10.85 -12.27 9.04
N ASP A 159 -11.37 -13.49 8.87
CA ASP A 159 -11.95 -13.93 7.60
C ASP A 159 -13.04 -12.94 7.15
N PRO A 160 -12.88 -12.28 6.00
CA PRO A 160 -13.88 -11.35 5.50
C PRO A 160 -15.24 -12.01 5.21
N HIS A 161 -15.29 -13.30 4.88
CA HIS A 161 -16.54 -14.02 4.64
C HIS A 161 -17.45 -14.00 5.88
N ALA A 162 -16.88 -14.06 7.06
CA ALA A 162 -17.65 -14.01 8.32
C ALA A 162 -18.47 -12.71 8.49
N LYS A 163 -18.14 -11.64 7.76
CA LYS A 163 -18.89 -10.37 7.76
C LYS A 163 -20.11 -10.40 6.82
N TYR A 164 -20.22 -11.41 5.99
CA TYR A 164 -21.23 -11.51 4.93
C TYR A 164 -21.95 -12.86 4.98
N PRO A 165 -22.63 -13.20 6.07
CA PRO A 165 -23.21 -14.54 6.26
C PRO A 165 -24.36 -14.86 5.27
N ALA A 166 -24.88 -13.85 4.58
CA ALA A 166 -25.93 -14.04 3.55
C ALA A 166 -25.35 -14.45 2.18
N ILE A 167 -24.04 -14.33 1.98
CA ILE A 167 -23.40 -14.72 0.71
C ILE A 167 -23.14 -16.22 0.76
N THR A 168 -23.61 -16.93 -0.27
CA THR A 168 -23.37 -18.37 -0.38
C THR A 168 -21.90 -18.69 -0.64
N ASP A 169 -21.46 -19.88 -0.24
CA ASP A 169 -20.07 -20.34 -0.51
C ASP A 169 -19.74 -20.32 -2.02
N ALA A 170 -20.73 -20.65 -2.87
CA ALA A 170 -20.57 -20.61 -4.32
C ALA A 170 -20.30 -19.19 -4.84
N ASN A 171 -21.08 -18.20 -4.40
CA ASN A 171 -20.86 -16.80 -4.76
C ASN A 171 -19.59 -16.26 -4.13
N TRP A 172 -19.26 -16.69 -2.89
CA TRP A 172 -18.01 -16.28 -2.23
C TRP A 172 -16.77 -16.78 -3.01
N ALA A 173 -16.80 -17.99 -3.54
CA ALA A 173 -15.72 -18.50 -4.38
C ALA A 173 -15.52 -17.65 -5.66
N LEU A 174 -16.61 -17.19 -6.28
CA LEU A 174 -16.54 -16.26 -7.42
C LEU A 174 -15.96 -14.90 -7.02
N ILE A 175 -16.40 -14.36 -5.87
CA ILE A 175 -15.90 -13.09 -5.32
C ILE A 175 -14.37 -13.16 -5.08
N ILE A 176 -13.88 -14.24 -4.49
CA ILE A 176 -12.45 -14.49 -4.28
C ILE A 176 -11.68 -14.39 -5.61
N ASP A 177 -12.19 -15.00 -6.66
CA ASP A 177 -11.57 -15.05 -7.98
C ASP A 177 -11.80 -13.76 -8.81
N GLY A 178 -12.51 -12.77 -8.27
CA GLY A 178 -12.85 -11.54 -8.97
C GLY A 178 -13.82 -11.77 -10.13
N ARG A 179 -14.74 -12.73 -10.00
CA ARG A 179 -15.74 -13.13 -11.01
C ARG A 179 -17.14 -12.85 -10.51
N VAL A 180 -18.05 -12.71 -11.44
CA VAL A 180 -19.49 -12.54 -11.17
C VAL A 180 -20.31 -13.57 -11.93
N ALA A 181 -21.52 -13.83 -11.45
CA ALA A 181 -22.51 -14.68 -12.09
C ALA A 181 -23.90 -14.02 -12.04
N GLN A 182 -24.76 -14.36 -12.99
CA GLN A 182 -26.16 -13.93 -12.98
C GLN A 182 -26.83 -14.34 -11.66
N GLY A 183 -27.69 -13.47 -11.13
CA GLY A 183 -28.35 -13.66 -9.83
C GLY A 183 -27.58 -13.10 -8.64
N MET A 184 -26.32 -12.67 -8.80
CA MET A 184 -25.57 -11.99 -7.72
C MET A 184 -26.16 -10.61 -7.45
N THR A 185 -26.09 -10.19 -6.18
CA THR A 185 -26.49 -8.85 -5.75
C THR A 185 -25.43 -7.80 -6.12
N ARG A 186 -25.81 -6.52 -6.06
CA ARG A 186 -24.89 -5.38 -6.25
C ARG A 186 -23.70 -5.44 -5.28
N ASP A 187 -23.94 -5.82 -4.02
CA ASP A 187 -22.88 -5.87 -3.01
C ASP A 187 -21.90 -7.02 -3.28
N GLU A 188 -22.40 -8.18 -3.71
CA GLU A 188 -21.54 -9.29 -4.14
C GLU A 188 -20.68 -8.91 -5.34
N CYS A 189 -21.29 -8.25 -6.35
CA CYS A 189 -20.55 -7.78 -7.52
C CYS A 189 -19.51 -6.71 -7.15
N ARG A 190 -19.83 -5.81 -6.21
CA ARG A 190 -18.86 -4.82 -5.70
C ARG A 190 -17.74 -5.48 -4.92
N LEU A 191 -18.02 -6.50 -4.13
CA LEU A 191 -16.96 -7.30 -3.48
C LEU A 191 -16.11 -8.01 -4.52
N ALA A 192 -16.68 -8.54 -5.60
CA ALA A 192 -15.94 -9.25 -6.64
C ALA A 192 -15.06 -8.31 -7.48
N LEU A 193 -15.60 -7.20 -7.98
CA LEU A 193 -14.93 -6.35 -8.98
C LEU A 193 -14.43 -5.01 -8.45
N GLY A 194 -14.87 -4.61 -7.26
CA GLY A 194 -14.62 -3.27 -6.71
C GLY A 194 -15.66 -2.24 -7.13
N THR A 195 -15.33 -0.96 -6.92
CA THR A 195 -16.22 0.15 -7.30
C THR A 195 -16.20 0.35 -8.81
N PRO A 196 -17.38 0.42 -9.47
CA PRO A 196 -17.44 0.75 -10.89
C PRO A 196 -16.97 2.18 -11.16
N ALA A 197 -16.46 2.43 -12.35
CA ALA A 197 -16.07 3.76 -12.81
C ALA A 197 -17.30 4.65 -13.03
N ASN A 198 -18.41 4.08 -13.49
CA ASN A 198 -19.66 4.80 -13.68
C ASN A 198 -20.88 3.90 -13.34
N ILE A 199 -21.95 4.54 -12.85
CA ILE A 199 -23.25 3.91 -12.59
C ILE A 199 -24.30 4.76 -13.30
N ASP A 200 -24.95 4.19 -14.31
CA ASP A 200 -26.14 4.76 -14.96
C ASP A 200 -27.39 4.11 -14.37
N ARG A 201 -28.38 4.93 -14.00
CA ARG A 201 -29.65 4.49 -13.41
C ARG A 201 -30.79 4.89 -14.28
N GLN A 202 -31.59 3.90 -14.69
CA GLN A 202 -32.77 4.06 -15.54
C GLN A 202 -34.01 3.57 -14.76
N THR A 203 -34.89 4.50 -14.47
CA THR A 203 -36.14 4.19 -13.78
C THR A 203 -37.24 3.91 -14.83
N GLY A 204 -37.61 2.64 -15.00
CA GLY A 204 -38.77 2.23 -15.78
C GLY A 204 -40.04 2.20 -14.94
N TYR A 205 -41.20 1.92 -15.59
CA TYR A 205 -42.50 1.89 -14.89
C TYR A 205 -42.59 0.79 -13.81
N SER A 206 -41.73 -0.25 -13.83
CA SER A 206 -41.82 -1.40 -12.93
C SER A 206 -40.47 -1.94 -12.45
N VAL A 207 -39.34 -1.48 -12.98
CA VAL A 207 -37.99 -2.01 -12.68
C VAL A 207 -36.99 -0.88 -12.58
N LEU A 208 -36.17 -0.91 -11.56
CA LEU A 208 -34.98 -0.06 -11.44
C LEU A 208 -33.80 -0.76 -12.10
N ARG A 209 -33.42 -0.29 -13.29
CA ARG A 209 -32.25 -0.79 -13.99
C ARG A 209 -31.01 0.05 -13.65
N GLU A 210 -29.92 -0.61 -13.28
CA GLU A 210 -28.61 0.00 -13.12
C GLU A 210 -27.61 -0.63 -14.08
N ILE A 211 -26.82 0.21 -14.76
CA ILE A 211 -25.71 -0.24 -15.61
C ILE A 211 -24.43 0.24 -14.98
N TRP A 212 -23.60 -0.69 -14.52
CA TRP A 212 -22.30 -0.42 -13.96
C TRP A 212 -21.23 -0.63 -15.02
N THR A 213 -20.39 0.37 -15.23
CA THR A 213 -19.28 0.31 -16.19
C THR A 213 -17.95 0.32 -15.46
N TYR A 214 -17.04 -0.54 -15.86
CA TYR A 214 -15.68 -0.67 -15.36
C TYR A 214 -14.67 -0.37 -16.47
N ASP A 215 -13.42 -0.12 -16.10
CA ASP A 215 -12.34 0.02 -17.06
C ASP A 215 -12.17 -1.24 -17.92
N GLY A 216 -11.68 -1.06 -19.15
CA GLY A 216 -11.48 -2.16 -20.09
C GLY A 216 -12.76 -2.66 -20.77
N GLY A 217 -13.85 -1.89 -20.74
CA GLY A 217 -15.10 -2.21 -21.46
C GLY A 217 -15.96 -3.29 -20.79
N ARG A 218 -15.69 -3.61 -19.53
CA ARG A 218 -16.54 -4.49 -18.71
C ARG A 218 -17.77 -3.74 -18.25
N PHE A 219 -18.91 -4.41 -18.24
CA PHE A 219 -20.16 -3.85 -17.72
C PHE A 219 -21.03 -4.90 -17.02
N LEU A 220 -21.85 -4.44 -16.08
CA LEU A 220 -22.87 -5.22 -15.37
C LEU A 220 -24.21 -4.50 -15.51
N VAL A 221 -25.29 -5.26 -15.75
CA VAL A 221 -26.68 -4.76 -15.80
C VAL A 221 -27.45 -5.40 -14.67
N PHE A 222 -28.03 -4.58 -13.82
CA PHE A 222 -28.85 -5.02 -12.69
C PHE A 222 -30.32 -4.62 -12.93
N ASP A 223 -31.22 -5.52 -12.63
CA ASP A 223 -32.63 -5.25 -12.50
C ASP A 223 -33.05 -5.45 -11.04
N ASP A 224 -33.60 -4.41 -10.41
CA ASP A 224 -33.96 -4.37 -8.98
C ASP A 224 -32.83 -4.82 -8.03
N GLY A 225 -31.59 -4.58 -8.44
CA GLY A 225 -30.39 -4.87 -7.63
C GLY A 225 -29.82 -6.28 -7.79
N ILE A 226 -30.39 -7.07 -8.69
CA ILE A 226 -29.90 -8.41 -9.02
C ILE A 226 -29.25 -8.38 -10.42
N LEU A 227 -28.11 -9.02 -10.54
CA LEU A 227 -27.33 -9.08 -11.78
C LEU A 227 -28.05 -9.92 -12.84
N GLU A 228 -28.49 -9.28 -13.91
CA GLU A 228 -29.17 -9.91 -15.05
C GLU A 228 -28.20 -10.29 -16.17
N SER A 229 -27.32 -9.39 -16.54
CA SER A 229 -26.34 -9.65 -17.59
C SER A 229 -25.03 -8.92 -17.34
N PHE A 230 -23.95 -9.44 -17.91
CA PHE A 230 -22.64 -8.85 -17.76
C PHE A 230 -21.71 -9.20 -18.91
N ARG A 231 -20.68 -8.35 -19.08
CA ARG A 231 -19.49 -8.61 -19.89
C ARG A 231 -18.27 -8.39 -19.00
N GLN A 232 -17.47 -9.45 -18.82
CA GLN A 232 -16.30 -9.46 -17.97
C GLN A 232 -15.03 -9.69 -18.78
#